data_b158e3233fc30e6b9a02fadaeff3a2c9
#
_entry.id   b158e3233fc30e6b9a02fadaeff3a2c9
#
_cell.length_a   1.000
_cell.length_b   1.000
_cell.length_c   1.000
_cell.angle_alpha   90.00
_cell.angle_beta   90.00
_cell.angle_gamma   90.00
#
_symmetry.space_group_name_H-M   'P 1'
#
loop_
_entity.id
_entity.type
_entity.pdbx_description
1 polymer ?
#
loop_
_entity_poly.entity_id
_entity_poly.type
_entity_poly.pdbx_seq_one_letter_code
_entity_poly.pdbx_strand_id
1 'polypeptide(L)'
;MKQGTILIVDDNRNILTTVKMLLENTFEHIVAIANPNNIPAHLREDKPDVVLLDMNFQSGINSGNEGLYWLGQIKKMRPQAKVVLFTAYADIELAVSGIK
;
A
#
# COMPACT_ATOMS: atom_id res chain seq x y z
N MET A 1 17.64 11.17 3.16
CA MET A 1 17.03 11.97 2.11
C MET A 1 15.75 11.33 1.64
N LYS A 2 14.68 12.11 1.54
CA LYS A 2 13.40 11.58 1.11
C LYS A 2 13.34 11.47 -0.40
N GLN A 3 12.81 10.38 -0.89
CA GLN A 3 12.66 10.20 -2.32
C GLN A 3 11.43 9.37 -2.62
N GLY A 4 10.78 9.67 -3.72
CA GLY A 4 9.73 8.84 -4.25
C GLY A 4 8.37 9.01 -3.59
N THR A 5 7.42 8.27 -4.10
CA THR A 5 6.06 8.31 -3.63
C THR A 5 5.63 6.91 -3.21
N ILE A 6 4.97 6.81 -2.07
CA ILE A 6 4.40 5.55 -1.64
C ILE A 6 2.89 5.70 -1.50
N LEU A 7 2.16 4.71 -1.98
CA LEU A 7 0.71 4.64 -1.82
C LEU A 7 0.43 3.55 -0.78
N ILE A 8 -0.27 3.91 0.28
CA ILE A 8 -0.63 2.97 1.34
C ILE A 8 -2.13 2.72 1.26
N VAL A 9 -2.51 1.46 1.17
CA VAL A 9 -3.92 1.08 1.03
C VAL A 9 -4.30 0.15 2.17
N ASP A 10 -5.18 0.62 3.05
CA ASP A 10 -5.65 -0.18 4.17
C ASP A 10 -6.94 0.46 4.67
N ASP A 11 -7.96 -0.34 4.92
CA ASP A 11 -9.24 0.19 5.39
C ASP A 11 -9.21 0.53 6.88
N ASN A 12 -8.15 0.21 7.59
CA ASN A 12 -8.00 0.58 8.99
C ASN A 12 -7.24 1.88 9.11
N ARG A 13 -7.92 2.93 9.53
CA ARG A 13 -7.31 4.25 9.61
C ARG A 13 -6.15 4.35 10.59
N ASN A 14 -6.18 3.55 11.64
CA ASN A 14 -5.09 3.56 12.60
C ASN A 14 -3.81 3.01 11.97
N ILE A 15 -3.95 2.01 11.13
CA ILE A 15 -2.79 1.46 10.41
C ILE A 15 -2.26 2.49 9.44
N LEU A 16 -3.14 3.17 8.71
CA LEU A 16 -2.71 4.20 7.76
C LEU A 16 -1.91 5.29 8.47
N THR A 17 -2.40 5.75 9.61
CA THR A 17 -1.72 6.79 10.36
C THR A 17 -0.36 6.31 10.86
N THR A 18 -0.31 5.10 11.42
CA THR A 18 0.93 4.56 11.96
C THR A 18 1.97 4.36 10.88
N VAL A 19 1.59 3.77 9.78
CA VAL A 19 2.53 3.49 8.69
C VAL A 19 3.01 4.80 8.07
N LYS A 20 2.11 5.77 7.93
CA LYS A 20 2.49 7.06 7.40
C LYS A 20 3.56 7.71 8.26
N MET A 21 3.39 7.65 9.58
CA MET A 21 4.39 8.19 10.50
C MET A 21 5.73 7.48 10.40
N LEU A 22 5.70 6.17 10.23
CA LEU A 22 6.93 5.40 10.12
C LEU A 22 7.70 5.71 8.84
N LEU A 23 7.00 6.08 7.79
CA LEU A 23 7.62 6.27 6.48
C LEU A 23 7.82 7.71 6.08
N GLU A 24 7.36 8.66 6.88
CA GLU A 24 7.40 10.06 6.47
C GLU A 24 8.80 10.62 6.26
N ASN A 25 9.81 10.00 6.86
CA ASN A 25 11.17 10.44 6.66
C ASN A 25 11.88 9.69 5.53
N THR A 26 11.21 8.72 4.93
CA THR A 26 11.79 7.91 3.87
C THR A 26 11.29 8.34 2.50
N PHE A 27 10.01 8.66 2.40
CA PHE A 27 9.41 9.02 1.12
C PHE A 27 9.06 10.50 1.08
N GLU A 28 9.19 11.08 -0.11
CA GLU A 28 8.87 12.48 -0.30
C GLU A 28 7.37 12.72 -0.26
N HIS A 29 6.62 11.83 -0.88
CA HIS A 29 5.17 11.90 -0.89
C HIS A 29 4.56 10.61 -0.38
N ILE A 30 3.63 10.73 0.54
CA ILE A 30 2.93 9.57 1.08
C ILE A 30 1.44 9.78 0.89
N VAL A 31 0.81 8.88 0.16
CA VAL A 31 -0.63 8.92 -0.09
C VAL A 31 -1.25 7.74 0.62
N ALA A 32 -2.21 7.99 1.50
CA ALA A 32 -2.87 6.93 2.25
C ALA A 32 -4.34 6.92 1.90
N ILE A 33 -4.83 5.78 1.46
CA ILE A 33 -6.23 5.63 1.08
C ILE A 33 -6.85 4.42 1.78
N ALA A 34 -8.12 4.55 2.11
CA ALA A 34 -8.83 3.46 2.78
C ALA A 34 -9.65 2.61 1.81
N ASN A 35 -9.94 3.12 0.64
CA ASN A 35 -10.77 2.39 -0.31
C ASN A 35 -9.93 1.91 -1.49
N PRO A 36 -9.79 0.59 -1.68
CA PRO A 36 -8.97 0.08 -2.77
C PRO A 36 -9.50 0.43 -4.15
N ASN A 37 -10.77 0.78 -4.25
CA ASN A 37 -11.33 1.16 -5.55
C ASN A 37 -10.72 2.45 -6.08
N ASN A 38 -10.05 3.21 -5.22
CA ASN A 38 -9.38 4.43 -5.64
C ASN A 38 -7.95 4.19 -6.12
N ILE A 39 -7.47 2.95 -6.05
CA ILE A 39 -6.11 2.63 -6.46
C ILE A 39 -5.83 3.03 -7.91
N PRO A 40 -6.70 2.71 -8.89
CA PRO A 40 -6.37 3.05 -10.27
C PRO A 40 -6.15 4.55 -10.49
N ALA A 41 -6.98 5.39 -9.87
CA ALA A 41 -6.83 6.83 -10.03
C ALA A 41 -5.50 7.30 -9.47
N HIS A 42 -5.10 6.80 -8.31
CA HIS A 42 -3.84 7.20 -7.70
C HIS A 42 -2.64 6.66 -8.47
N LEU A 43 -2.76 5.50 -9.08
CA LEU A 43 -1.67 4.98 -9.91
C LEU A 43 -1.40 5.91 -11.09
N ARG A 44 -2.46 6.49 -11.64
CA ARG A 44 -2.31 7.39 -12.77
C ARG A 44 -1.85 8.77 -12.36
N GLU A 45 -2.39 9.27 -11.26
CA GLU A 45 -2.12 10.64 -10.84
C GLU A 45 -0.87 10.81 -10.02
N ASP A 46 -0.67 9.94 -9.04
CA ASP A 46 0.45 10.06 -8.13
C ASP A 46 1.68 9.27 -8.56
N LYS A 47 1.49 8.32 -9.44
CA LYS A 47 2.59 7.50 -9.99
C LYS A 47 3.50 6.97 -8.89
N PRO A 48 2.95 6.20 -7.93
CA PRO A 48 3.77 5.75 -6.81
C PRO A 48 4.86 4.79 -7.23
N ASP A 49 5.96 4.85 -6.53
CA ASP A 49 7.08 3.94 -6.74
C ASP A 49 6.89 2.67 -5.94
N VAL A 50 6.17 2.77 -4.81
CA VAL A 50 5.90 1.64 -3.93
C VAL A 50 4.44 1.69 -3.54
N VAL A 51 3.80 0.53 -3.50
CA VAL A 51 2.42 0.40 -3.01
C VAL A 51 2.44 -0.58 -1.84
N LEU A 52 2.02 -0.12 -0.67
CA LEU A 52 1.90 -0.95 0.50
C LEU A 52 0.43 -1.33 0.60
N LEU A 53 0.13 -2.59 0.38
CA LEU A 53 -1.23 -3.04 0.19
C LEU A 53 -1.66 -4.04 1.26
N ASP A 54 -2.77 -3.75 1.93
CA ASP A 54 -3.33 -4.68 2.89
C ASP A 54 -3.94 -5.86 2.15
N MET A 55 -3.70 -7.06 2.63
CA MET A 55 -4.27 -8.25 2.04
C MET A 55 -5.68 -8.53 2.51
N ASN A 56 -6.06 -8.00 3.68
CA ASN A 56 -7.35 -8.28 4.27
C ASN A 56 -8.19 -7.05 4.41
N PHE A 57 -8.91 -6.68 3.35
CA PHE A 57 -9.83 -5.59 3.46
C PHE A 57 -11.07 -6.08 4.19
N GLN A 58 -11.82 -5.07 4.88
CA GLN A 58 -12.81 -5.43 5.65
C GLN A 58 -13.99 -5.90 5.06
N SER A 59 -14.12 -6.17 3.94
CA SER A 59 -15.23 -6.72 3.30
C SER A 59 -15.63 -8.00 3.90
N GLY A 60 -14.86 -8.47 4.77
CA GLY A 60 -15.22 -9.52 5.54
C GLY A 60 -14.99 -10.84 5.02
N ILE A 61 -14.81 -11.08 3.90
CA ILE A 61 -14.65 -12.26 3.39
C ILE A 61 -13.42 -12.53 3.01
N ASN A 62 -12.54 -12.26 3.40
CA ASN A 62 -11.53 -12.44 2.85
C ASN A 62 -10.55 -13.20 3.07
N SER A 63 -10.02 -13.76 2.64
CA SER A 63 -9.00 -14.65 2.61
C SER A 63 -7.80 -14.17 1.93
N GLY A 64 -7.61 -12.92 1.77
CA GLY A 64 -6.45 -12.39 1.05
C GLY A 64 -6.65 -12.30 -0.45
N ASN A 65 -7.77 -12.80 -0.96
CA ASN A 65 -8.00 -12.77 -2.40
C ASN A 65 -8.11 -11.36 -2.93
N GLU A 66 -8.63 -10.46 -2.14
CA GLU A 66 -8.78 -9.09 -2.57
C GLU A 66 -7.43 -8.40 -2.74
N GLY A 67 -6.51 -8.68 -1.83
CA GLY A 67 -5.15 -8.16 -1.93
C GLY A 67 -4.45 -8.69 -3.18
N LEU A 68 -4.61 -9.98 -3.45
CA LEU A 68 -4.00 -10.57 -4.63
C LEU A 68 -4.61 -10.02 -5.93
N TYR A 69 -5.91 -9.77 -5.92
CA TYR A 69 -6.58 -9.17 -7.06
C TYR A 69 -5.95 -7.80 -7.37
N TRP A 70 -5.82 -6.96 -6.34
CA TRP A 70 -5.27 -5.63 -6.54
C TRP A 70 -3.79 -5.65 -6.88
N LEU A 71 -3.05 -6.63 -6.36
CA LEU A 71 -1.66 -6.80 -6.75
C LEU A 71 -1.56 -6.99 -8.27
N GLY A 72 -2.42 -7.85 -8.81
CA GLY A 72 -2.43 -8.08 -10.25
C GLY A 72 -2.78 -6.83 -11.04
N GLN A 73 -3.77 -6.08 -10.57
CA GLN A 73 -4.18 -4.86 -11.25
C GLN A 73 -3.07 -3.80 -11.22
N ILE A 74 -2.41 -3.63 -10.08
CA ILE A 74 -1.34 -2.67 -9.95
C ILE A 74 -0.19 -3.02 -10.88
N LYS A 75 0.17 -4.31 -10.96
CA LYS A 75 1.26 -4.72 -11.83
C LYS A 75 0.93 -4.54 -13.31
N LYS A 76 -0.34 -4.63 -13.66
CA LYS A 76 -0.74 -4.38 -15.03
C LYS A 76 -0.67 -2.90 -15.37
N MET A 77 -1.12 -2.05 -14.45
CA MET A 77 -1.20 -0.62 -14.69
C MET A 77 0.13 0.09 -14.54
N ARG A 78 0.95 -0.39 -13.62
CA ARG A 78 2.24 0.26 -13.36
C ARG A 78 3.26 -0.81 -13.01
N PRO A 79 3.81 -1.52 -14.01
CA PRO A 79 4.73 -2.64 -13.75
C PRO A 79 5.98 -2.28 -12.96
N GLN A 80 6.42 -1.04 -13.03
CA GLN A 80 7.61 -0.63 -12.31
C GLN A 80 7.38 -0.35 -10.84
N ALA A 81 6.14 -0.28 -10.38
CA ALA A 81 5.87 -0.06 -8.97
C ALA A 81 6.15 -1.33 -8.17
N LYS A 82 6.77 -1.17 -7.02
CA LYS A 82 6.98 -2.31 -6.14
C LYS A 82 5.77 -2.42 -5.23
N VAL A 83 5.24 -3.62 -5.09
CA VAL A 83 4.07 -3.84 -4.25
C VAL A 83 4.49 -4.70 -3.06
N VAL A 84 4.18 -4.22 -1.86
CA VAL A 84 4.45 -4.95 -0.63
C VAL A 84 3.11 -5.27 0.01
N LEU A 85 2.88 -6.53 0.32
CA LEU A 85 1.62 -6.96 0.93
C LEU A 85 1.80 -7.17 2.41
N PHE A 86 0.80 -6.81 3.19
CA PHE A 86 0.82 -7.09 4.62
C PHE A 86 -0.59 -7.44 5.09
N THR A 87 -0.71 -8.23 6.15
CA THR A 87 -2.00 -8.75 6.56
C THR A 87 -2.39 -8.42 7.98
N ALA A 88 -1.46 -8.09 8.81
CA ALA A 88 -1.76 -7.85 10.22
C ALA A 88 -0.74 -6.90 10.80
N TYR A 89 -1.07 -6.38 11.96
CA TYR A 89 -0.16 -5.46 12.64
C TYR A 89 1.23 -6.05 12.82
N ALA A 90 1.29 -7.31 13.18
CA ALA A 90 2.56 -7.96 13.46
C ALA A 90 3.44 -8.05 12.22
N ASP A 91 2.84 -7.98 11.04
CA ASP A 91 3.60 -8.13 9.81
C ASP A 91 4.10 -6.82 9.23
N ILE A 92 3.73 -5.69 9.83
CA ILE A 92 4.14 -4.40 9.30
C ILE A 92 5.65 -4.24 9.27
N GLU A 93 6.33 -4.69 10.31
CA GLU A 93 7.78 -4.57 10.35
C GLU A 93 8.42 -5.39 9.24
N LEU A 94 7.90 -6.58 8.97
CA LEU A 94 8.42 -7.41 7.91
C LEU A 94 8.15 -6.79 6.55
N ALA A 95 6.97 -6.20 6.37
CA ALA A 95 6.63 -5.54 5.13
C ALA A 95 7.53 -4.34 4.87
N VAL A 96 7.80 -3.55 5.90
CA VAL A 96 8.67 -2.40 5.76
C VAL A 96 10.09 -2.82 5.46
N SER A 97 10.55 -3.91 6.10
CA SER A 97 11.87 -4.44 5.81
C SER A 97 11.98 -4.92 4.36
N GLY A 98 10.90 -5.42 3.81
CA GLY A 98 10.89 -5.90 2.44
C GLY A 98 11.01 -4.80 1.39
N ILE A 99 10.79 -3.55 1.79
CA ILE A 99 10.88 -2.44 0.87
C ILE A 99 12.33 -2.10 0.54
N LYS A 100 13.23 -2.48 1.37
CA LYS A 100 14.65 -2.15 1.20
C LYS A 100 15.26 -2.73 -0.04
#